data_327ee33f59e7792632ccb9c778b4fe37
#
_entry.id   327ee33f59e7792632ccb9c778b4fe37
#
_cell.length_a   1.000
_cell.length_b   1.000
_cell.length_c   1.000
_cell.angle_alpha   90.00
_cell.angle_beta   90.00
_cell.angle_gamma   90.00
#
_symmetry.space_group_name_H-M   'P 1'
#
loop_
_entity.id
_entity.type
_entity.pdbx_description
1 polymer ?
#
loop_
_entity_poly.entity_id
_entity_poly.type
_entity_poly.pdbx_seq_one_letter_code
_entity_poly.pdbx_strand_id
1 'polypeptide(L)'
;MTLTPLPEPGKPAYLNDLIEDAKLHGAAVMNENGGTIKETFFYPAILFPVNHKMKVYVEEQFGPIIPVIPFENIEEPIQYIIESTHGQQVSLFSKNQAELASLIDPLVNQVSRVNINCQCQRGPDSFPFTGRKDSAEGTLSVVDALRSFSIRSLVAAKLTEENKHIINDIVSSHHSNFLSTKFIF
;
A
#
# COMPACT_ATOMS: atom_id res chain seq x y z
N MET A 1 -21.35 -5.18 9.10
CA MET A 1 -20.40 -5.42 7.99
C MET A 1 -21.02 -6.49 7.11
N THR A 2 -21.09 -6.28 5.80
CA THR A 2 -21.65 -7.28 4.86
C THR A 2 -20.49 -7.98 4.18
N LEU A 3 -20.44 -9.30 4.28
CA LEU A 3 -19.46 -10.13 3.58
C LEU A 3 -20.08 -10.63 2.28
N THR A 4 -19.31 -10.69 1.21
CA THR A 4 -19.73 -11.22 -0.08
C THR A 4 -19.01 -12.52 -0.40
N PRO A 5 -19.60 -13.43 -1.19
CA PRO A 5 -18.92 -14.60 -1.73
C PRO A 5 -17.66 -14.20 -2.51
N LEU A 6 -16.68 -15.08 -2.53
CA LEU A 6 -15.45 -14.89 -3.33
C LEU A 6 -15.76 -15.11 -4.82
N PRO A 7 -15.16 -14.32 -5.72
CA PRO A 7 -15.47 -14.41 -7.16
C PRO A 7 -14.93 -15.69 -7.81
N GLU A 8 -13.89 -16.28 -7.26
CA GLU A 8 -13.22 -17.47 -7.84
C GLU A 8 -13.70 -18.76 -7.14
N PRO A 9 -14.30 -19.72 -7.87
CA PRO A 9 -14.83 -20.95 -7.27
C PRO A 9 -13.80 -21.77 -6.50
N GLY A 10 -12.55 -21.81 -6.95
CA GLY A 10 -11.45 -22.55 -6.30
C GLY A 10 -10.83 -21.83 -5.09
N LYS A 11 -11.12 -20.56 -4.90
CA LYS A 11 -10.49 -19.72 -3.86
C LYS A 11 -10.75 -20.20 -2.44
N PRO A 12 -11.97 -20.61 -2.06
CA PRO A 12 -12.22 -21.13 -0.71
C PRO A 12 -11.38 -22.36 -0.37
N ALA A 13 -11.20 -23.28 -1.32
CA ALA A 13 -10.36 -24.47 -1.09
C ALA A 13 -8.90 -24.09 -0.88
N TYR A 14 -8.34 -23.23 -1.73
CA TYR A 14 -6.98 -22.70 -1.56
C TYR A 14 -6.79 -22.01 -0.19
N LEU A 15 -7.73 -21.19 0.24
CA LEU A 15 -7.65 -20.52 1.55
C LEU A 15 -7.74 -21.55 2.70
N ASN A 16 -8.55 -22.58 2.55
CA ASN A 16 -8.61 -23.67 3.53
C ASN A 16 -7.27 -24.40 3.63
N ASP A 17 -6.61 -24.69 2.51
CA ASP A 17 -5.29 -25.34 2.50
C ASP A 17 -4.25 -24.51 3.25
N LEU A 18 -4.30 -23.18 3.17
CA LEU A 18 -3.44 -22.30 3.96
C LEU A 18 -3.75 -22.37 5.47
N ILE A 19 -5.03 -22.47 5.84
CA ILE A 19 -5.42 -22.66 7.25
C ILE A 19 -4.94 -24.00 7.78
N GLU A 20 -5.13 -25.09 7.04
CA GLU A 20 -4.70 -26.41 7.46
C GLU A 20 -3.17 -26.50 7.57
N ASP A 21 -2.43 -25.91 6.62
CA ASP A 21 -0.97 -25.79 6.71
C ASP A 21 -0.56 -25.03 7.98
N ALA A 22 -1.22 -23.89 8.26
CA ALA A 22 -0.93 -23.11 9.47
C ALA A 22 -1.21 -23.89 10.77
N LYS A 23 -2.30 -24.65 10.83
CA LYS A 23 -2.64 -25.52 11.96
C LYS A 23 -1.60 -26.60 12.17
N LEU A 24 -1.12 -27.25 11.10
CA LEU A 24 -0.05 -28.26 11.16
C LEU A 24 1.25 -27.71 11.76
N HIS A 25 1.51 -26.41 11.58
CA HIS A 25 2.69 -25.73 12.11
C HIS A 25 2.45 -24.97 13.42
N GLY A 26 1.29 -25.17 14.07
CA GLY A 26 1.01 -24.72 15.43
C GLY A 26 0.14 -23.48 15.56
N ALA A 27 -0.42 -22.94 14.49
CA ALA A 27 -1.40 -21.86 14.59
C ALA A 27 -2.79 -22.40 14.93
N ALA A 28 -3.62 -21.55 15.55
CA ALA A 28 -5.03 -21.79 15.78
C ALA A 28 -5.90 -20.73 15.09
N VAL A 29 -7.12 -21.09 14.72
CA VAL A 29 -8.15 -20.13 14.29
C VAL A 29 -8.75 -19.50 15.54
N MET A 30 -8.60 -18.20 15.70
CA MET A 30 -8.94 -17.49 16.95
C MET A 30 -10.37 -17.02 17.05
N ASN A 31 -11.07 -16.91 15.92
CA ASN A 31 -12.45 -16.43 15.88
C ASN A 31 -13.44 -17.56 15.60
N GLU A 32 -14.63 -17.44 16.15
CA GLU A 32 -15.73 -18.35 15.91
C GLU A 32 -16.08 -18.43 14.41
N ASN A 33 -16.29 -19.65 13.92
CA ASN A 33 -16.60 -19.96 12.52
C ASN A 33 -15.53 -19.56 11.50
N GLY A 34 -14.33 -19.10 11.93
CA GLY A 34 -13.24 -18.71 11.02
C GLY A 34 -12.87 -19.84 10.07
N GLY A 35 -12.81 -19.54 8.76
CA GLY A 35 -12.49 -20.52 7.71
C GLY A 35 -13.68 -21.39 7.28
N THR A 36 -14.89 -21.21 7.86
CA THR A 36 -16.07 -21.95 7.39
C THR A 36 -16.41 -21.59 5.96
N ILE A 37 -16.64 -22.61 5.13
CA ILE A 37 -16.95 -22.47 3.71
C ILE A 37 -18.40 -22.85 3.46
N LYS A 38 -19.09 -22.02 2.67
CA LYS A 38 -20.39 -22.33 2.10
C LYS A 38 -20.40 -21.89 0.63
N GLU A 39 -20.28 -22.86 -0.29
CA GLU A 39 -20.05 -22.60 -1.72
C GLU A 39 -18.80 -21.72 -1.93
N THR A 40 -18.94 -20.51 -2.49
CA THR A 40 -17.84 -19.53 -2.63
C THR A 40 -17.75 -18.54 -1.47
N PHE A 41 -18.63 -18.64 -0.49
CA PHE A 41 -18.54 -17.84 0.74
C PHE A 41 -17.50 -18.46 1.67
N PHE A 42 -16.59 -17.62 2.14
CA PHE A 42 -15.55 -17.99 3.11
C PHE A 42 -15.63 -17.07 4.32
N TYR A 43 -15.81 -17.64 5.51
CA TYR A 43 -15.88 -16.85 6.74
C TYR A 43 -14.48 -16.38 7.14
N PRO A 44 -14.24 -15.07 7.42
CA PRO A 44 -12.92 -14.57 7.76
C PRO A 44 -12.27 -15.34 8.90
N ALA A 45 -10.99 -15.67 8.75
CA ALA A 45 -10.23 -16.42 9.75
C ALA A 45 -9.05 -15.59 10.28
N ILE A 46 -8.91 -15.53 11.60
CA ILE A 46 -7.76 -14.96 12.29
C ILE A 46 -6.87 -16.11 12.76
N LEU A 47 -5.64 -16.15 12.27
CA LEU A 47 -4.66 -17.20 12.61
C LEU A 47 -3.63 -16.65 13.61
N PHE A 48 -3.39 -17.37 14.71
CA PHE A 48 -2.41 -17.03 15.73
C PHE A 48 -1.88 -18.28 16.46
N PRO A 49 -0.60 -18.32 16.86
CA PRO A 49 0.49 -17.49 16.34
C PRO A 49 0.93 -17.98 14.96
N VAL A 50 1.22 -17.07 14.04
CA VAL A 50 1.80 -17.43 12.74
C VAL A 50 3.33 -17.31 12.80
N ASN A 51 4.03 -18.18 12.08
CA ASN A 51 5.50 -18.21 12.02
C ASN A 51 6.00 -18.55 10.61
N HIS A 52 7.31 -18.40 10.41
CA HIS A 52 7.99 -18.57 9.12
C HIS A 52 7.89 -19.96 8.46
N LYS A 53 7.38 -20.98 9.14
CA LYS A 53 7.18 -22.34 8.61
C LYS A 53 5.86 -22.48 7.85
N MET A 54 4.97 -21.51 7.97
CA MET A 54 3.62 -21.55 7.44
C MET A 54 3.56 -20.84 6.08
N LYS A 55 2.83 -21.41 5.13
CA LYS A 55 2.65 -20.78 3.81
C LYS A 55 2.04 -19.40 3.90
N VAL A 56 1.06 -19.19 4.76
CA VAL A 56 0.40 -17.91 4.99
C VAL A 56 1.33 -16.80 5.49
N TYR A 57 2.55 -17.14 5.92
CA TYR A 57 3.58 -16.18 6.33
C TYR A 57 4.14 -15.38 5.16
N VAL A 58 4.26 -15.99 3.98
CA VAL A 58 4.88 -15.38 2.80
C VAL A 58 3.93 -15.20 1.62
N GLU A 59 2.84 -15.97 1.55
CA GLU A 59 1.93 -15.92 0.41
C GLU A 59 0.98 -14.73 0.45
N GLU A 60 0.86 -14.02 -0.67
CA GLU A 60 -0.15 -13.00 -0.90
C GLU A 60 -1.47 -13.65 -1.29
N GLN A 61 -2.25 -14.04 -0.31
CA GLN A 61 -3.38 -14.96 -0.49
C GLN A 61 -4.66 -14.32 -1.07
N PHE A 62 -4.77 -13.00 -1.19
CA PHE A 62 -5.95 -12.27 -1.69
C PHE A 62 -7.29 -12.81 -1.16
N GLY A 63 -7.38 -13.01 0.14
CA GLY A 63 -8.57 -13.56 0.78
C GLY A 63 -8.70 -13.16 2.24
N PRO A 64 -9.82 -13.48 2.89
CA PRO A 64 -10.12 -13.03 4.24
C PRO A 64 -9.44 -13.88 5.33
N ILE A 65 -8.14 -14.13 5.21
CA ILE A 65 -7.32 -14.70 6.28
C ILE A 65 -6.45 -13.57 6.85
N ILE A 66 -6.40 -13.48 8.17
CA ILE A 66 -5.62 -12.48 8.91
C ILE A 66 -4.56 -13.23 9.70
N PRO A 67 -3.32 -13.37 9.19
CA PRO A 67 -2.22 -13.93 9.94
C PRO A 67 -1.73 -12.92 10.98
N VAL A 68 -1.58 -13.36 12.21
CA VAL A 68 -1.06 -12.56 13.33
C VAL A 68 0.23 -13.19 13.83
N ILE A 69 1.31 -12.43 13.73
CA ILE A 69 2.67 -12.85 14.06
C ILE A 69 3.09 -12.11 15.33
N PRO A 70 3.32 -12.80 16.46
CA PRO A 70 3.91 -12.17 17.63
C PRO A 70 5.40 -11.90 17.40
N PHE A 71 5.92 -10.83 17.95
CA PHE A 71 7.34 -10.51 17.97
C PHE A 71 7.75 -9.97 19.34
N GLU A 72 8.99 -10.15 19.71
CA GLU A 72 9.59 -9.62 20.95
C GLU A 72 10.45 -8.41 20.69
N ASN A 73 11.05 -8.36 19.51
CA ASN A 73 11.94 -7.29 19.09
C ASN A 73 11.40 -6.61 17.82
N ILE A 74 11.43 -5.28 17.81
CA ILE A 74 10.91 -4.49 16.66
C ILE A 74 11.68 -4.72 15.36
N GLU A 75 12.93 -5.16 15.44
CA GLU A 75 13.73 -5.52 14.27
C GLU A 75 13.17 -6.73 13.50
N GLU A 76 12.44 -7.63 14.16
CA GLU A 76 11.85 -8.81 13.52
C GLU A 76 10.83 -8.43 12.44
N PRO A 77 9.79 -7.62 12.71
CA PRO A 77 8.87 -7.18 11.67
C PRO A 77 9.53 -6.25 10.63
N ILE A 78 10.53 -5.47 11.00
CA ILE A 78 11.30 -4.67 10.03
C ILE A 78 12.03 -5.59 9.06
N GLN A 79 12.73 -6.60 9.55
CA GLN A 79 13.45 -7.57 8.72
C GLN A 79 12.48 -8.35 7.82
N TYR A 80 11.34 -8.77 8.35
CA TYR A 80 10.28 -9.39 7.55
C TYR A 80 9.83 -8.50 6.39
N ILE A 81 9.61 -7.20 6.64
CA ILE A 81 9.24 -6.25 5.59
C ILE A 81 10.38 -6.06 4.57
N ILE A 82 11.63 -6.04 5.01
CA ILE A 82 12.79 -5.93 4.11
C ILE A 82 12.89 -7.14 3.19
N GLU A 83 12.72 -8.34 3.71
CA GLU A 83 12.81 -9.61 2.97
C GLU A 83 11.58 -9.90 2.10
N SER A 84 10.42 -9.35 2.45
CA SER A 84 9.19 -9.51 1.69
C SER A 84 9.34 -8.96 0.26
N THR A 85 8.78 -9.65 -0.71
CA THR A 85 8.67 -9.17 -2.10
C THR A 85 7.57 -8.13 -2.29
N HIS A 86 6.76 -7.88 -1.28
CA HIS A 86 5.64 -6.93 -1.30
C HIS A 86 5.99 -5.64 -0.57
N GLY A 87 5.52 -4.51 -1.09
CA GLY A 87 5.84 -3.20 -0.54
C GLY A 87 4.79 -2.13 -0.84
N GLN A 88 3.50 -2.41 -0.63
CA GLN A 88 2.47 -1.41 -0.90
C GLN A 88 2.27 -0.48 0.28
N GLN A 89 1.82 -0.98 1.40
CA GLN A 89 1.49 -0.17 2.56
C GLN A 89 1.82 -0.87 3.88
N VAL A 90 2.13 -0.08 4.90
CA VAL A 90 2.23 -0.51 6.29
C VAL A 90 1.43 0.44 7.18
N SER A 91 0.85 -0.09 8.25
CA SER A 91 0.20 0.71 9.32
C SER A 91 0.90 0.49 10.63
N LEU A 92 1.26 1.58 11.28
CA LEU A 92 1.88 1.63 12.61
C LEU A 92 0.87 2.14 13.62
N PHE A 93 0.67 1.41 14.70
CA PHE A 93 -0.23 1.80 15.79
C PHE A 93 0.56 1.95 17.09
N SER A 94 0.82 3.17 17.51
CA SER A 94 1.49 3.49 18.76
C SER A 94 1.10 4.89 19.23
N LYS A 95 1.27 5.16 20.53
CA LYS A 95 1.21 6.51 21.12
C LYS A 95 2.60 7.08 21.37
N ASN A 96 3.65 6.28 21.20
CA ASN A 96 5.03 6.70 21.40
C ASN A 96 5.57 7.34 20.12
N GLN A 97 5.78 8.67 20.17
CA GLN A 97 6.26 9.44 19.04
C GLN A 97 7.70 9.04 18.62
N ALA A 98 8.56 8.72 19.57
CA ALA A 98 9.95 8.35 19.28
C ALA A 98 10.02 7.00 18.55
N GLU A 99 9.22 6.02 18.98
CA GLU A 99 9.09 4.73 18.29
C GLU A 99 8.56 4.91 16.86
N LEU A 100 7.47 5.68 16.68
CA LEU A 100 6.92 5.94 15.36
C LEU A 100 7.95 6.60 14.45
N ALA A 101 8.67 7.61 14.94
CA ALA A 101 9.70 8.31 14.17
C ALA A 101 10.83 7.36 13.74
N SER A 102 11.31 6.50 14.63
CA SER A 102 12.39 5.55 14.32
C SER A 102 12.00 4.50 13.27
N LEU A 103 10.70 4.21 13.13
CA LEU A 103 10.18 3.25 12.15
C LEU A 103 9.91 3.85 10.78
N ILE A 104 9.67 5.15 10.68
CA ILE A 104 9.35 5.80 9.40
C ILE A 104 10.51 5.65 8.41
N ASP A 105 11.73 6.01 8.82
CA ASP A 105 12.90 6.04 7.91
C ASP A 105 13.24 4.69 7.27
N PRO A 106 13.32 3.57 8.02
CA PRO A 106 13.52 2.27 7.40
C PRO A 106 12.34 1.83 6.52
N LEU A 107 11.09 2.15 6.92
CA LEU A 107 9.89 1.66 6.24
C LEU A 107 9.57 2.41 4.95
N VAL A 108 9.81 3.72 4.85
CA VAL A 108 9.57 4.47 3.59
C VAL A 108 10.46 4.00 2.44
N ASN A 109 11.54 3.29 2.72
CA ASN A 109 12.39 2.65 1.72
C ASN A 109 11.87 1.27 1.27
N GLN A 110 10.92 0.68 2.00
CA GLN A 110 10.40 -0.66 1.73
C GLN A 110 8.98 -0.65 1.17
N VAL A 111 8.18 0.34 1.58
CA VAL A 111 6.78 0.48 1.16
C VAL A 111 6.52 1.85 0.54
N SER A 112 5.45 1.96 -0.23
CA SER A 112 5.07 3.23 -0.84
C SER A 112 4.26 4.14 0.09
N ARG A 113 3.68 3.58 1.15
CA ARG A 113 2.88 4.35 2.10
C ARG A 113 3.03 3.82 3.52
N VAL A 114 3.35 4.70 4.45
CA VAL A 114 3.32 4.44 5.90
C VAL A 114 2.12 5.16 6.48
N ASN A 115 1.22 4.43 7.13
CA ASN A 115 0.04 4.97 7.79
C ASN A 115 0.28 4.98 9.30
N ILE A 116 -0.06 6.07 9.98
CA ILE A 116 0.09 6.21 11.44
C ILE A 116 -1.29 6.22 12.07
N ASN A 117 -1.54 5.28 12.96
CA ASN A 117 -2.80 5.11 13.71
C ASN A 117 -4.06 5.09 12.81
N CYS A 118 -3.91 4.62 11.59
CA CYS A 118 -5.01 4.41 10.65
C CYS A 118 -4.77 3.15 9.81
N GLN A 119 -5.85 2.63 9.25
CA GLN A 119 -5.81 1.44 8.43
C GLN A 119 -5.15 1.70 7.07
N CYS A 120 -4.62 0.65 6.44
CA CYS A 120 -4.25 0.67 5.04
C CYS A 120 -5.49 0.92 4.18
N GLN A 121 -5.40 1.89 3.26
CA GLN A 121 -6.50 2.25 2.37
C GLN A 121 -5.98 2.90 1.09
N ARG A 122 -6.79 2.87 0.04
CA ARG A 122 -6.42 3.50 -1.22
C ARG A 122 -6.53 5.03 -1.18
N GLY A 123 -7.58 5.56 -0.61
CA GLY A 123 -7.89 7.00 -0.61
C GLY A 123 -6.98 7.85 0.29
N PRO A 124 -7.07 9.17 0.16
CA PRO A 124 -7.85 9.90 -0.85
C PRO A 124 -7.25 9.81 -2.26
N ASP A 125 -8.06 10.03 -3.31
CA ASP A 125 -7.63 9.91 -4.71
C ASP A 125 -6.56 10.94 -5.12
N SER A 126 -6.38 11.99 -4.33
CA SER A 126 -5.30 12.97 -4.49
C SER A 126 -3.93 12.44 -4.06
N PHE A 127 -3.89 11.33 -3.32
CA PHE A 127 -2.64 10.71 -2.92
C PHE A 127 -2.14 9.75 -4.00
N PRO A 128 -0.81 9.64 -4.18
CA PRO A 128 -0.26 8.66 -5.10
C PRO A 128 -0.63 7.25 -4.63
N PHE A 129 -1.13 6.44 -5.55
CA PHE A 129 -1.36 5.02 -5.34
C PHE A 129 -0.32 4.24 -6.12
N THR A 130 0.66 3.73 -5.42
CA THR A 130 1.78 3.01 -5.99
C THR A 130 2.21 1.87 -5.07
N GLY A 131 3.19 1.09 -5.47
CA GLY A 131 3.84 0.06 -4.69
C GLY A 131 5.35 0.12 -4.87
N ARG A 132 6.04 -0.61 -4.03
CA ARG A 132 7.46 -0.94 -4.19
C ARG A 132 7.57 -2.43 -4.40
N LYS A 133 8.73 -2.89 -4.83
CA LYS A 133 9.02 -4.30 -5.09
C LYS A 133 7.98 -4.87 -6.09
N ASP A 134 7.45 -6.05 -5.86
CA ASP A 134 6.48 -6.69 -6.77
C ASP A 134 5.04 -6.16 -6.62
N SER A 135 4.79 -5.22 -5.71
CA SER A 135 3.43 -4.70 -5.47
C SER A 135 2.91 -3.76 -6.56
N ALA A 136 3.76 -3.07 -7.29
CA ALA A 136 3.37 -2.27 -8.46
C ALA A 136 4.59 -1.83 -9.28
N GLU A 137 4.40 -1.70 -10.59
CA GLU A 137 5.40 -1.17 -11.53
C GLU A 137 5.24 0.33 -11.82
N GLY A 138 4.14 0.94 -11.39
CA GLY A 138 3.86 2.34 -11.66
C GLY A 138 2.96 3.00 -10.64
N THR A 139 2.66 4.29 -10.85
CA THR A 139 1.81 5.08 -9.98
C THR A 139 0.44 5.29 -10.60
N LEU A 140 -0.62 4.92 -9.88
CA LEU A 140 -2.01 4.99 -10.28
C LEU A 140 -2.76 6.04 -9.46
N SER A 141 -2.38 7.30 -9.55
CA SER A 141 -3.21 8.41 -9.08
C SER A 141 -3.84 9.13 -10.27
N VAL A 142 -4.93 9.85 -10.07
CA VAL A 142 -5.58 10.62 -11.15
C VAL A 142 -4.57 11.58 -11.79
N VAL A 143 -3.80 12.30 -10.98
CA VAL A 143 -2.80 13.27 -11.45
C VAL A 143 -1.66 12.57 -12.18
N ASP A 144 -1.12 11.48 -11.63
CA ASP A 144 0.00 10.77 -12.25
C ASP A 144 -0.43 10.00 -13.51
N ALA A 145 -1.65 9.46 -13.52
CA ALA A 145 -2.23 8.85 -14.72
C ALA A 145 -2.37 9.88 -15.85
N LEU A 146 -2.93 11.06 -15.56
CA LEU A 146 -3.03 12.15 -16.55
C LEU A 146 -1.65 12.57 -17.08
N ARG A 147 -0.64 12.67 -16.19
CA ARG A 147 0.74 12.97 -16.60
C ARG A 147 1.34 11.89 -17.51
N SER A 148 1.04 10.61 -17.25
CA SER A 148 1.52 9.51 -18.09
C SER A 148 0.94 9.53 -19.51
N PHE A 149 -0.27 10.07 -19.69
CA PHE A 149 -0.93 10.25 -20.98
C PHE A 149 -0.69 11.63 -21.59
N SER A 150 0.19 12.45 -21.01
CA SER A 150 0.50 13.81 -21.48
C SER A 150 1.93 13.91 -21.96
N ILE A 151 2.15 14.68 -23.02
CA ILE A 151 3.48 15.06 -23.45
C ILE A 151 3.88 16.31 -22.67
N ARG A 152 4.97 16.22 -21.91
CA ARG A 152 5.50 17.37 -21.19
C ARG A 152 6.25 18.29 -22.15
N SER A 153 5.85 19.56 -22.14
CA SER A 153 6.56 20.63 -22.83
C SER A 153 7.14 21.60 -21.81
N LEU A 154 8.27 22.20 -22.16
CA LEU A 154 8.99 23.12 -21.29
C LEU A 154 9.22 24.44 -22.04
N VAL A 155 8.95 25.55 -21.37
CA VAL A 155 9.43 26.87 -21.78
C VAL A 155 10.53 27.28 -20.81
N ALA A 156 11.72 27.53 -21.31
CA ALA A 156 12.87 27.90 -20.50
C ALA A 156 13.42 29.26 -20.92
N ALA A 157 13.90 30.02 -19.97
CA ALA A 157 14.60 31.26 -20.19
C ALA A 157 15.85 31.35 -19.31
N LYS A 158 16.88 32.01 -19.78
CA LYS A 158 18.06 32.32 -18.97
C LYS A 158 17.66 33.22 -17.81
N LEU A 159 18.21 32.99 -16.63
CA LEU A 159 17.91 33.76 -15.42
C LEU A 159 18.57 35.15 -15.49
N THR A 160 17.88 36.13 -16.11
CA THR A 160 18.23 37.55 -16.14
C THR A 160 17.02 38.35 -15.68
N GLU A 161 17.21 39.57 -15.22
CA GLU A 161 16.11 40.44 -14.79
C GLU A 161 15.15 40.76 -15.95
N GLU A 162 15.68 40.97 -17.15
CA GLU A 162 14.89 41.18 -18.36
C GLU A 162 13.96 39.96 -18.66
N ASN A 163 14.50 38.75 -18.64
CA ASN A 163 13.71 37.54 -18.89
C ASN A 163 12.67 37.28 -17.80
N LYS A 164 12.98 37.62 -16.53
CA LYS A 164 12.00 37.57 -15.46
C LYS A 164 10.80 38.48 -15.72
N HIS A 165 11.05 39.72 -16.14
CA HIS A 165 9.98 40.65 -16.52
C HIS A 165 9.16 40.10 -17.68
N ILE A 166 9.80 39.65 -18.76
CA ILE A 166 9.10 39.08 -19.91
C ILE A 166 8.21 37.91 -19.53
N ILE A 167 8.73 36.93 -18.76
CA ILE A 167 7.95 35.77 -18.34
C ILE A 167 6.80 36.19 -17.43
N ASN A 168 7.05 37.08 -16.46
CA ASN A 168 6.01 37.58 -15.58
C ASN A 168 4.89 38.30 -16.34
N ASP A 169 5.23 39.12 -17.34
CA ASP A 169 4.24 39.83 -18.16
C ASP A 169 3.40 38.83 -18.99
N ILE A 170 4.03 37.81 -19.60
CA ILE A 170 3.32 36.78 -20.35
C ILE A 170 2.33 36.03 -19.46
N VAL A 171 2.74 35.66 -18.23
CA VAL A 171 1.90 34.92 -17.29
C VAL A 171 0.79 35.81 -16.72
N SER A 172 1.10 37.01 -16.25
CA SER A 172 0.15 37.91 -15.61
C SER A 172 -0.90 38.46 -16.57
N SER A 173 -0.50 38.70 -17.81
CA SER A 173 -1.40 39.22 -18.86
C SER A 173 -2.14 38.12 -19.62
N HIS A 174 -1.94 36.87 -19.23
CA HIS A 174 -2.55 35.71 -19.90
C HIS A 174 -2.31 35.65 -21.43
N HIS A 175 -1.16 36.13 -21.88
CA HIS A 175 -0.79 36.13 -23.31
C HIS A 175 -0.50 34.74 -23.86
N SER A 176 -0.26 33.76 -22.98
CA SER A 176 -0.06 32.36 -23.35
C SER A 176 -1.01 31.46 -22.58
N ASN A 177 -1.76 30.63 -23.30
CA ASN A 177 -2.58 29.60 -22.68
C ASN A 177 -1.71 28.47 -22.06
N PHE A 178 -0.50 28.27 -22.54
CA PHE A 178 0.42 27.27 -22.01
C PHE A 178 1.08 27.74 -20.70
N LEU A 179 1.51 29.01 -20.62
CA LEU A 179 2.10 29.63 -19.44
C LEU A 179 1.02 30.26 -18.57
N SER A 180 0.09 29.48 -18.07
CA SER A 180 -1.00 29.94 -17.21
C SER A 180 -0.84 29.39 -15.78
N THR A 181 -0.98 30.26 -14.78
CA THR A 181 -0.96 29.86 -13.36
C THR A 181 -2.12 28.95 -12.96
N LYS A 182 -3.16 28.81 -13.81
CA LYS A 182 -4.31 27.93 -13.57
C LYS A 182 -3.99 26.44 -13.69
N PHE A 183 -2.85 26.08 -14.27
CA PHE A 183 -2.44 24.71 -14.54
C PHE A 183 -1.08 24.35 -13.92
N ILE A 184 -0.69 25.01 -12.85
CA ILE A 184 0.47 24.57 -12.05
C ILE A 184 0.00 23.43 -11.14
N PHE A 185 0.38 22.22 -11.50
CA PHE A 185 0.18 21.00 -10.74
C PHE A 185 1.44 20.67 -9.92
#